data_4dd554463896e602123ec6bb608d9cdd
#
_entry.id   4dd554463896e602123ec6bb608d9cdd
#
_cell.length_a   1.000
_cell.length_b   1.000
_cell.length_c   1.000
_cell.angle_alpha   90.00
_cell.angle_beta   90.00
_cell.angle_gamma   90.00
#
_symmetry.space_group_name_H-M   'P 1'
#
loop_
_entity.id
_entity.type
_entity.pdbx_description
1 polymer ?
#
loop_
_entity_poly.entity_id
_entity_poly.type
_entity_poly.pdbx_seq_one_letter_code
_entity_poly.pdbx_strand_id
1 'polypeptide(L)'
;MPGESKAGIQLHDVSLRLPNGAPLVADVQTAFGSGRDTLLAGPTGSGKSTLFRALAGVWPFGRGTIAIPPQARVMVLPQRPYFPVAPLAAAIAYPAEADAFSNETLARTLVDVGLPTLAKLLNEEAHWNRILSLGEQQRLAIARALLQKPDFLFLDEATASLDEESEAALYELLRKQLGDTTVISIGHRSTLAAFHDRKIVLRRDGDQNRLFEAKAAPAAG
;
A
#
# COMPACT_ATOMS: atom_id res chain seq x y z
N MET A 1 -24.41 -4.47 19.63
CA MET A 1 -23.37 -5.50 19.42
C MET A 1 -22.04 -4.79 19.28
N PRO A 2 -21.05 -4.96 20.16
CA PRO A 2 -19.71 -4.45 19.90
C PRO A 2 -19.18 -5.23 18.70
N GLY A 3 -18.73 -4.51 17.65
CA GLY A 3 -18.26 -5.13 16.42
C GLY A 3 -17.13 -6.12 16.69
N GLU A 4 -17.24 -7.31 16.13
CA GLU A 4 -16.13 -8.27 16.07
C GLU A 4 -14.93 -7.54 15.49
N SER A 5 -13.87 -7.42 16.28
CA SER A 5 -12.58 -6.91 15.82
C SER A 5 -12.19 -7.78 14.62
N LYS A 6 -12.21 -7.22 13.42
CA LYS A 6 -11.77 -7.96 12.22
C LYS A 6 -10.36 -8.49 12.52
N ALA A 7 -10.14 -9.78 12.34
CA ALA A 7 -8.85 -10.41 12.56
C ALA A 7 -7.78 -9.72 11.69
N GLY A 8 -6.60 -9.46 12.26
CA GLY A 8 -5.48 -8.89 11.53
C GLY A 8 -4.67 -9.94 10.75
N ILE A 9 -3.80 -9.47 9.86
CA ILE A 9 -2.80 -10.32 9.20
C ILE A 9 -1.71 -10.66 10.22
N GLN A 10 -1.37 -11.95 10.35
CA GLN A 10 -0.38 -12.46 11.30
C GLN A 10 0.86 -12.99 10.56
N LEU A 11 2.04 -12.63 11.02
CA LEU A 11 3.31 -13.16 10.55
C LEU A 11 3.98 -13.92 11.68
N HIS A 12 4.26 -15.21 11.45
CA HIS A 12 4.89 -16.11 12.41
C HIS A 12 6.20 -16.64 11.83
N ASP A 13 7.31 -16.28 12.46
CA ASP A 13 8.68 -16.72 12.14
C ASP A 13 9.05 -16.54 10.65
N VAL A 14 8.55 -15.46 10.03
CA VAL A 14 8.75 -15.20 8.61
C VAL A 14 10.18 -14.77 8.37
N SER A 15 10.92 -15.58 7.59
CA SER A 15 12.28 -15.27 7.14
C SER A 15 12.32 -15.31 5.61
N LEU A 16 12.90 -14.27 5.01
CA LEU A 16 12.94 -14.10 3.55
C LEU A 16 14.39 -14.15 3.06
N ARG A 17 14.58 -14.71 1.87
CA ARG A 17 15.86 -14.80 1.17
C ARG A 17 15.78 -14.17 -0.20
N LEU A 18 16.91 -13.80 -0.75
CA LEU A 18 17.03 -13.46 -2.17
C LEU A 18 17.00 -14.74 -3.03
N PRO A 19 16.73 -14.65 -4.35
CA PRO A 19 16.70 -15.80 -5.25
C PRO A 19 18.02 -16.59 -5.28
N ASN A 20 19.15 -15.95 -4.97
CA ASN A 20 20.47 -16.59 -4.85
C ASN A 20 20.70 -17.27 -3.48
N GLY A 21 19.67 -17.32 -2.63
CA GLY A 21 19.74 -17.93 -1.31
C GLY A 21 20.28 -17.04 -0.19
N ALA A 22 20.80 -15.85 -0.50
CA ALA A 22 21.31 -14.92 0.52
C ALA A 22 20.18 -14.47 1.47
N PRO A 23 20.43 -14.47 2.79
CA PRO A 23 19.44 -14.04 3.78
C PRO A 23 19.16 -12.54 3.63
N LEU A 24 17.89 -12.15 3.73
CA LEU A 24 17.45 -10.76 3.60
C LEU A 24 16.76 -10.26 4.87
N VAL A 25 15.74 -10.97 5.31
CA VAL A 25 14.94 -10.65 6.51
C VAL A 25 14.82 -11.90 7.36
N ALA A 26 14.92 -11.76 8.68
CA ALA A 26 14.87 -12.90 9.61
C ALA A 26 13.80 -12.72 10.68
N ASP A 27 13.17 -13.84 11.01
CA ASP A 27 12.37 -14.09 12.19
C ASP A 27 11.34 -12.99 12.47
N VAL A 28 10.62 -12.56 11.43
CA VAL A 28 9.56 -11.55 11.56
C VAL A 28 8.40 -12.16 12.32
N GLN A 29 8.13 -11.59 13.48
CA GLN A 29 6.99 -11.91 14.34
C GLN A 29 6.20 -10.61 14.53
N THR A 30 5.06 -10.47 13.87
CA THR A 30 4.24 -9.26 13.97
C THR A 30 2.81 -9.51 13.50
N ALA A 31 1.93 -8.57 13.84
CA ALA A 31 0.58 -8.54 13.33
C ALA A 31 0.24 -7.17 12.76
N PHE A 32 -0.50 -7.13 11.68
CA PHE A 32 -1.16 -5.93 11.19
C PHE A 32 -2.63 -6.01 11.61
N GLY A 33 -2.96 -5.37 12.73
CA GLY A 33 -4.31 -5.37 13.30
C GLY A 33 -5.26 -4.54 12.44
N SER A 34 -6.51 -5.00 12.32
CA SER A 34 -7.56 -4.24 11.63
C SER A 34 -7.77 -2.87 12.29
N GLY A 35 -7.84 -1.81 11.48
CA GLY A 35 -8.04 -0.44 11.95
C GLY A 35 -6.84 0.19 12.65
N ARG A 36 -5.64 -0.39 12.53
CA ARG A 36 -4.40 0.15 13.08
C ARG A 36 -3.37 0.38 12.00
N ASP A 37 -3.33 1.59 11.48
CA ASP A 37 -2.42 1.96 10.42
C ASP A 37 -0.96 1.87 10.86
N THR A 38 -0.11 1.30 9.99
CA THR A 38 1.28 0.99 10.33
C THR A 38 2.25 1.56 9.30
N LEU A 39 3.25 2.33 9.78
CA LEU A 39 4.39 2.77 8.98
C LEU A 39 5.56 1.80 9.14
N LEU A 40 5.97 1.16 8.05
CA LEU A 40 7.18 0.34 7.97
C LEU A 40 8.34 1.18 7.45
N ALA A 41 9.27 1.52 8.32
CA ALA A 41 10.48 2.27 8.02
C ALA A 41 11.71 1.36 7.95
N GLY A 42 12.83 1.90 7.51
CA GLY A 42 14.14 1.23 7.46
C GLY A 42 14.96 1.63 6.25
N PRO A 43 16.27 1.31 6.23
CA PRO A 43 17.17 1.65 5.13
C PRO A 43 16.70 1.08 3.80
N THR A 44 17.14 1.69 2.71
CA THR A 44 16.97 1.13 1.36
C THR A 44 17.67 -0.24 1.29
N GLY A 45 17.05 -1.20 0.63
CA GLY A 45 17.58 -2.56 0.52
C GLY A 45 17.39 -3.45 1.76
N SER A 46 16.76 -2.97 2.84
CA SER A 46 16.51 -3.79 4.04
C SER A 46 15.47 -4.91 3.88
N GLY A 47 14.76 -4.96 2.75
CA GLY A 47 13.77 -6.01 2.47
C GLY A 47 12.31 -5.61 2.69
N LYS A 48 12.00 -4.32 2.91
CA LYS A 48 10.63 -3.83 3.12
C LYS A 48 9.68 -4.21 1.96
N SER A 49 10.04 -3.87 0.74
CA SER A 49 9.24 -4.22 -0.46
C SER A 49 9.17 -5.73 -0.67
N THR A 50 10.23 -6.47 -0.30
CA THR A 50 10.22 -7.94 -0.37
C THR A 50 9.24 -8.53 0.64
N LEU A 51 9.14 -7.95 1.84
CA LEU A 51 8.15 -8.34 2.83
C LEU A 51 6.72 -8.10 2.30
N PHE A 52 6.46 -6.97 1.64
CA PHE A 52 5.15 -6.70 1.01
C PHE A 52 4.85 -7.68 -0.13
N ARG A 53 5.85 -8.05 -0.93
CA ARG A 53 5.69 -9.09 -1.95
C ARG A 53 5.39 -10.47 -1.36
N ALA A 54 5.99 -10.81 -0.22
CA ALA A 54 5.68 -12.04 0.49
C ALA A 54 4.25 -12.04 1.02
N LEU A 55 3.78 -10.91 1.58
CA LEU A 55 2.39 -10.70 2.00
C LEU A 55 1.40 -10.81 0.83
N ALA A 56 1.80 -10.37 -0.36
CA ALA A 56 1.01 -10.51 -1.59
C ALA A 56 1.07 -11.92 -2.20
N GLY A 57 1.84 -12.85 -1.61
CA GLY A 57 1.98 -14.21 -2.13
C GLY A 57 2.85 -14.34 -3.37
N VAL A 58 3.59 -13.29 -3.77
CA VAL A 58 4.41 -13.27 -5.01
C VAL A 58 5.91 -13.41 -4.75
N TRP A 59 6.33 -13.70 -3.51
CA TRP A 59 7.72 -13.95 -3.15
C TRP A 59 7.89 -15.34 -2.54
N PRO A 60 8.40 -16.35 -3.30
CA PRO A 60 8.45 -17.74 -2.85
C PRO A 60 9.69 -18.10 -2.02
N PHE A 61 10.67 -17.18 -1.90
CA PHE A 61 11.97 -17.49 -1.26
C PHE A 61 11.92 -17.13 0.22
N GLY A 62 11.42 -18.04 1.04
CA GLY A 62 11.30 -17.81 2.46
C GLY A 62 10.80 -19.03 3.24
N ARG A 63 10.60 -18.83 4.53
CA ARG A 63 9.99 -19.77 5.47
C ARG A 63 9.13 -19.02 6.47
N GLY A 64 8.34 -19.72 7.25
CA GLY A 64 7.40 -19.17 8.23
C GLY A 64 5.97 -19.15 7.68
N THR A 65 5.07 -18.53 8.40
CA THR A 65 3.65 -18.50 8.07
C THR A 65 3.15 -17.06 8.01
N ILE A 66 2.41 -16.75 6.95
CA ILE A 66 1.62 -15.52 6.83
C ILE A 66 0.16 -15.92 6.83
N ALA A 67 -0.55 -15.62 7.91
CA ALA A 67 -1.97 -15.90 8.03
C ALA A 67 -2.78 -14.64 7.70
N ILE A 68 -3.53 -14.70 6.61
CA ILE A 68 -4.44 -13.65 6.17
C ILE A 68 -5.86 -14.07 6.56
N PRO A 69 -6.68 -13.19 7.15
CA PRO A 69 -8.04 -13.54 7.51
C PRO A 69 -8.84 -14.04 6.29
N PRO A 70 -9.66 -15.08 6.45
CA PRO A 70 -10.49 -15.55 5.36
C PRO A 70 -11.32 -14.43 4.74
N GLN A 71 -11.39 -14.38 3.41
CA GLN A 71 -12.12 -13.39 2.63
C GLN A 71 -11.59 -11.93 2.73
N ALA A 72 -10.52 -11.67 3.48
CA ALA A 72 -9.91 -10.34 3.51
C ALA A 72 -9.37 -9.96 2.12
N ARG A 73 -9.78 -8.78 1.64
CA ARG A 73 -9.29 -8.22 0.39
C ARG A 73 -8.00 -7.45 0.67
N VAL A 74 -6.90 -7.97 0.15
CA VAL A 74 -5.58 -7.36 0.28
C VAL A 74 -5.20 -6.70 -1.03
N MET A 75 -4.79 -5.43 -0.98
CA MET A 75 -4.28 -4.71 -2.13
C MET A 75 -2.87 -4.19 -1.85
N VAL A 76 -1.97 -4.36 -2.82
CA VAL A 76 -0.60 -3.81 -2.77
C VAL A 76 -0.44 -2.81 -3.91
N LEU A 77 -0.11 -1.57 -3.57
CA LEU A 77 0.24 -0.54 -4.54
C LEU A 77 1.76 -0.34 -4.52
N PRO A 78 2.47 -0.73 -5.59
CA PRO A 78 3.90 -0.55 -5.70
C PRO A 78 4.26 0.90 -6.07
N GLN A 79 5.51 1.27 -5.87
CA GLN A 79 6.05 2.58 -6.26
C GLN A 79 5.82 2.91 -7.75
N ARG A 80 5.88 1.89 -8.61
CA ARG A 80 5.54 1.99 -10.04
C ARG A 80 4.35 1.08 -10.34
N PRO A 81 3.13 1.64 -10.33
CA PRO A 81 1.94 0.85 -10.56
C PRO A 81 1.84 0.41 -12.03
N TYR A 82 1.23 -0.75 -12.24
CA TYR A 82 0.90 -1.26 -13.56
C TYR A 82 -0.51 -0.83 -13.96
N PHE A 83 -0.64 -0.40 -15.21
CA PHE A 83 -1.93 -0.19 -15.86
C PHE A 83 -1.96 -0.95 -17.17
N PRO A 84 -3.05 -1.71 -17.46
CA PRO A 84 -3.20 -2.36 -18.74
C PRO A 84 -3.33 -1.32 -19.87
N VAL A 85 -2.99 -1.72 -21.09
CA VAL A 85 -3.31 -0.96 -22.30
C VAL A 85 -4.78 -1.17 -22.58
N ALA A 86 -5.59 -0.19 -22.21
CA ALA A 86 -7.04 -0.29 -22.22
C ALA A 86 -7.65 1.11 -22.11
N PRO A 87 -8.97 1.26 -22.28
CA PRO A 87 -9.68 2.46 -21.89
C PRO A 87 -9.39 2.83 -20.42
N LEU A 88 -9.30 4.14 -20.12
CA LEU A 88 -8.94 4.59 -18.77
C LEU A 88 -9.89 4.03 -17.71
N ALA A 89 -11.17 3.91 -18.02
CA ALA A 89 -12.15 3.29 -17.13
C ALA A 89 -11.74 1.87 -16.72
N ALA A 90 -11.30 1.05 -17.67
CA ALA A 90 -10.81 -0.31 -17.39
C ALA A 90 -9.47 -0.29 -16.63
N ALA A 91 -8.57 0.61 -17.00
CA ALA A 91 -7.26 0.73 -16.33
C ALA A 91 -7.40 1.12 -14.86
N ILE A 92 -8.34 2.01 -14.51
CA ILE A 92 -8.58 2.42 -13.12
C ILE A 92 -9.42 1.40 -12.35
N ALA A 93 -10.35 0.70 -13.00
CA ALA A 93 -11.19 -0.33 -12.37
C ALA A 93 -10.42 -1.62 -12.05
N TYR A 94 -9.33 -1.92 -12.78
CA TYR A 94 -8.54 -3.15 -12.62
C TYR A 94 -8.20 -3.45 -11.15
N PRO A 95 -8.35 -4.72 -10.65
CA PRO A 95 -8.68 -5.94 -11.39
C PRO A 95 -10.17 -6.19 -11.65
N ALA A 96 -11.06 -5.30 -11.22
CA ALA A 96 -12.48 -5.40 -11.57
C ALA A 96 -12.71 -5.00 -13.04
N GLU A 97 -13.85 -5.41 -13.58
CA GLU A 97 -14.28 -5.01 -14.93
C GLU A 97 -14.64 -3.50 -14.94
N ALA A 98 -14.55 -2.89 -16.11
CA ALA A 98 -14.79 -1.44 -16.27
C ALA A 98 -16.23 -1.03 -15.87
N ASP A 99 -17.20 -1.90 -16.09
CA ASP A 99 -18.62 -1.70 -15.80
C ASP A 99 -18.99 -1.94 -14.32
N ALA A 100 -18.04 -2.40 -13.50
CA ALA A 100 -18.23 -2.52 -12.07
C ALA A 100 -18.48 -1.16 -11.37
N PHE A 101 -18.12 -0.07 -12.04
CA PHE A 101 -18.28 1.29 -11.53
C PHE A 101 -18.91 2.19 -12.59
N SER A 102 -19.84 3.08 -12.19
CA SER A 102 -20.40 4.07 -13.11
C SER A 102 -19.34 5.09 -13.55
N ASN A 103 -19.47 5.63 -14.77
CA ASN A 103 -18.61 6.70 -15.27
C ASN A 103 -18.57 7.92 -14.34
N GLU A 104 -19.70 8.22 -13.67
CA GLU A 104 -19.76 9.30 -12.70
C GLU A 104 -18.88 9.00 -11.47
N THR A 105 -18.91 7.76 -10.97
CA THR A 105 -18.06 7.32 -9.85
C THR A 105 -16.59 7.39 -10.23
N LEU A 106 -16.23 6.88 -11.40
CA LEU A 106 -14.85 6.92 -11.92
C LEU A 106 -14.37 8.37 -12.08
N ALA A 107 -15.16 9.23 -12.71
CA ALA A 107 -14.82 10.64 -12.92
C ALA A 107 -14.64 11.38 -11.59
N ARG A 108 -15.54 11.19 -10.63
CA ARG A 108 -15.44 11.79 -9.30
C ARG A 108 -14.17 11.32 -8.57
N THR A 109 -13.90 10.02 -8.60
CA THR A 109 -12.68 9.47 -7.96
C THR A 109 -11.40 10.06 -8.58
N LEU A 110 -11.37 10.27 -9.90
CA LEU A 110 -10.24 10.95 -10.56
C LEU A 110 -10.08 12.40 -10.10
N VAL A 111 -11.19 13.13 -9.91
CA VAL A 111 -11.15 14.49 -9.35
C VAL A 111 -10.64 14.47 -7.92
N ASP A 112 -11.13 13.55 -7.09
CA ASP A 112 -10.74 13.42 -5.68
C ASP A 112 -9.23 13.20 -5.50
N VAL A 113 -8.60 12.41 -6.39
CA VAL A 113 -7.15 12.18 -6.34
C VAL A 113 -6.33 13.27 -7.07
N GLY A 114 -6.96 14.36 -7.53
CA GLY A 114 -6.30 15.47 -8.19
C GLY A 114 -5.94 15.24 -9.67
N LEU A 115 -6.74 14.42 -10.37
CA LEU A 115 -6.61 14.14 -11.81
C LEU A 115 -7.86 14.55 -12.61
N PRO A 116 -8.38 15.78 -12.46
CA PRO A 116 -9.67 16.19 -13.07
C PRO A 116 -9.65 16.16 -14.61
N THR A 117 -8.49 16.36 -15.24
CA THR A 117 -8.35 16.31 -16.69
C THR A 117 -8.58 14.91 -17.25
N LEU A 118 -8.22 13.87 -16.51
CA LEU A 118 -8.40 12.48 -16.91
C LEU A 118 -9.86 12.03 -16.83
N ALA A 119 -10.69 12.70 -16.07
CA ALA A 119 -12.13 12.40 -15.99
C ALA A 119 -12.85 12.50 -17.33
N LYS A 120 -12.30 13.23 -18.29
CA LYS A 120 -12.83 13.38 -19.65
C LYS A 120 -12.34 12.29 -20.61
N LEU A 121 -11.37 11.48 -20.21
CA LEU A 121 -10.68 10.50 -21.04
C LEU A 121 -11.04 9.05 -20.66
N LEU A 122 -12.15 8.82 -19.94
CA LEU A 122 -12.53 7.50 -19.45
C LEU A 122 -12.63 6.44 -20.54
N ASN A 123 -13.07 6.83 -21.74
CA ASN A 123 -13.24 5.94 -22.89
C ASN A 123 -12.01 5.89 -23.82
N GLU A 124 -10.99 6.70 -23.54
CA GLU A 124 -9.76 6.73 -24.34
C GLU A 124 -8.88 5.55 -24.00
N GLU A 125 -8.43 4.82 -25.00
CA GLU A 125 -7.47 3.73 -24.86
C GLU A 125 -6.05 4.25 -25.04
N ALA A 126 -5.17 3.93 -24.09
CA ALA A 126 -3.78 4.35 -24.15
C ALA A 126 -2.82 3.47 -23.34
N HIS A 127 -1.53 3.66 -23.59
CA HIS A 127 -0.44 3.17 -22.73
C HIS A 127 -0.25 4.13 -21.53
N TRP A 128 -1.12 4.05 -20.53
CA TRP A 128 -1.18 5.01 -19.40
C TRP A 128 0.17 5.14 -18.68
N ASN A 129 0.91 4.03 -18.52
CA ASN A 129 2.25 4.10 -17.92
C ASN A 129 3.29 4.88 -18.75
N ARG A 130 3.04 5.15 -20.03
CA ARG A 130 3.96 5.90 -20.89
C ARG A 130 3.61 7.38 -20.99
N ILE A 131 2.34 7.71 -20.87
CA ILE A 131 1.87 9.09 -21.07
C ILE A 131 1.69 9.85 -19.76
N LEU A 132 1.47 9.15 -18.64
CA LEU A 132 1.34 9.76 -17.33
C LEU A 132 2.71 9.86 -16.65
N SER A 133 2.98 10.98 -16.00
CA SER A 133 4.09 11.12 -15.06
C SER A 133 3.96 10.11 -13.92
N LEU A 134 5.06 9.80 -13.24
CA LEU A 134 5.03 8.85 -12.12
C LEU A 134 4.09 9.32 -10.99
N GLY A 135 4.04 10.63 -10.71
CA GLY A 135 3.11 11.19 -9.72
C GLY A 135 1.64 11.00 -10.11
N GLU A 136 1.29 11.19 -11.40
CA GLU A 136 -0.08 10.91 -11.90
C GLU A 136 -0.40 9.42 -11.84
N GLN A 137 0.55 8.55 -12.16
CA GLN A 137 0.40 7.10 -12.01
C GLN A 137 0.14 6.71 -10.56
N GLN A 138 0.84 7.30 -9.60
CA GLN A 138 0.64 7.06 -8.16
C GLN A 138 -0.75 7.54 -7.71
N ARG A 139 -1.19 8.73 -8.13
CA ARG A 139 -2.55 9.21 -7.89
C ARG A 139 -3.61 8.27 -8.48
N LEU A 140 -3.40 7.79 -9.70
CA LEU A 140 -4.30 6.84 -10.37
C LEU A 140 -4.36 5.49 -9.62
N ALA A 141 -3.25 5.02 -9.04
CA ALA A 141 -3.23 3.83 -8.20
C ALA A 141 -4.00 4.03 -6.89
N ILE A 142 -3.91 5.21 -6.26
CA ILE A 142 -4.74 5.55 -5.11
C ILE A 142 -6.23 5.57 -5.49
N ALA A 143 -6.59 6.13 -6.65
CA ALA A 143 -7.97 6.08 -7.16
C ALA A 143 -8.49 4.64 -7.25
N ARG A 144 -7.66 3.70 -7.72
CA ARG A 144 -7.98 2.27 -7.74
C ARG A 144 -8.29 1.73 -6.34
N ALA A 145 -7.48 2.08 -5.33
CA ALA A 145 -7.74 1.68 -3.95
C ALA A 145 -9.07 2.23 -3.41
N LEU A 146 -9.40 3.50 -3.72
CA LEU A 146 -10.66 4.12 -3.33
C LEU A 146 -11.88 3.41 -3.94
N LEU A 147 -11.77 2.93 -5.18
CA LEU A 147 -12.82 2.17 -5.87
C LEU A 147 -12.96 0.75 -5.29
N GLN A 148 -11.86 0.05 -5.08
CA GLN A 148 -11.83 -1.36 -4.67
C GLN A 148 -12.12 -1.55 -3.17
N LYS A 149 -11.86 -0.55 -2.33
CA LYS A 149 -12.08 -0.55 -0.87
C LYS A 149 -11.54 -1.84 -0.21
N PRO A 150 -10.23 -2.11 -0.28
CA PRO A 150 -9.64 -3.31 0.32
C PRO A 150 -9.77 -3.28 1.85
N ASP A 151 -9.69 -4.45 2.51
CA ASP A 151 -9.61 -4.53 3.97
C ASP A 151 -8.21 -4.18 4.47
N PHE A 152 -7.17 -4.51 3.68
CA PHE A 152 -5.76 -4.16 3.93
C PHE A 152 -5.15 -3.54 2.68
N LEU A 153 -4.60 -2.33 2.82
CA LEU A 153 -3.93 -1.60 1.76
C LEU A 153 -2.45 -1.43 2.09
N PHE A 154 -1.58 -2.05 1.28
CA PHE A 154 -0.13 -1.94 1.39
C PHE A 154 0.38 -0.93 0.37
N LEU A 155 1.03 0.14 0.83
CA LEU A 155 1.60 1.21 0.03
C LEU A 155 3.13 1.10 0.02
N ASP A 156 3.71 0.53 -1.05
CA ASP A 156 5.16 0.39 -1.22
C ASP A 156 5.74 1.64 -1.90
N GLU A 157 6.04 2.68 -1.12
CA GLU A 157 6.49 3.98 -1.63
C GLU A 157 5.53 4.58 -2.70
N ALA A 158 4.24 4.26 -2.58
CA ALA A 158 3.23 4.55 -3.59
C ALA A 158 2.88 6.05 -3.73
N THR A 159 3.48 6.92 -2.92
CA THR A 159 3.33 8.39 -2.94
C THR A 159 4.68 9.11 -3.04
N ALA A 160 5.78 8.38 -3.19
CA ALA A 160 7.14 8.94 -3.11
C ALA A 160 7.47 9.99 -4.19
N SER A 161 6.76 10.00 -5.31
CA SER A 161 6.95 10.96 -6.41
C SER A 161 6.11 12.24 -6.28
N LEU A 162 5.33 12.35 -5.22
CA LEU A 162 4.53 13.53 -4.92
C LEU A 162 5.29 14.48 -3.99
N ASP A 163 4.95 15.77 -4.01
CA ASP A 163 5.36 16.70 -2.97
C ASP A 163 4.65 16.38 -1.63
N GLU A 164 5.14 16.94 -0.52
CA GLU A 164 4.64 16.63 0.81
C GLU A 164 3.16 17.02 1.02
N GLU A 165 2.74 18.15 0.44
CA GLU A 165 1.37 18.63 0.53
C GLU A 165 0.41 17.68 -0.21
N SER A 166 0.78 17.29 -1.43
CA SER A 166 0.03 16.32 -2.23
C SER A 166 -0.04 14.95 -1.57
N GLU A 167 1.06 14.49 -0.97
CA GLU A 167 1.11 13.24 -0.22
C GLU A 167 0.17 13.28 0.99
N ALA A 168 0.23 14.35 1.80
CA ALA A 168 -0.63 14.54 2.95
C ALA A 168 -2.11 14.55 2.55
N ALA A 169 -2.47 15.29 1.50
CA ALA A 169 -3.84 15.34 0.99
C ALA A 169 -4.37 13.97 0.57
N LEU A 170 -3.55 13.11 -0.04
CA LEU A 170 -3.94 11.75 -0.41
C LEU A 170 -4.11 10.84 0.81
N TYR A 171 -3.26 10.95 1.84
CA TYR A 171 -3.44 10.18 3.08
C TYR A 171 -4.71 10.61 3.84
N GLU A 172 -5.03 11.90 3.88
CA GLU A 172 -6.28 12.37 4.44
C GLU A 172 -7.49 11.87 3.64
N LEU A 173 -7.40 11.85 2.31
CA LEU A 173 -8.43 11.30 1.44
C LEU A 173 -8.64 9.80 1.72
N LEU A 174 -7.56 9.02 1.85
CA LEU A 174 -7.63 7.60 2.21
C LEU A 174 -8.34 7.41 3.56
N ARG A 175 -7.94 8.15 4.61
CA ARG A 175 -8.59 8.09 5.92
C ARG A 175 -10.08 8.41 5.85
N LYS A 176 -10.45 9.42 5.06
CA LYS A 176 -11.84 9.88 4.93
C LYS A 176 -12.71 8.87 4.18
N GLN A 177 -12.19 8.27 3.10
CA GLN A 177 -12.99 7.42 2.20
C GLN A 177 -12.83 5.92 2.47
N LEU A 178 -11.73 5.50 3.12
CA LEU A 178 -11.39 4.13 3.45
C LEU A 178 -11.28 3.91 4.97
N GLY A 179 -12.19 4.45 5.76
CA GLY A 179 -12.13 4.39 7.24
C GLY A 179 -12.12 2.97 7.82
N ASP A 180 -12.60 1.96 7.08
CA ASP A 180 -12.58 0.54 7.46
C ASP A 180 -11.35 -0.23 6.92
N THR A 181 -10.51 0.42 6.11
CA THR A 181 -9.29 -0.16 5.55
C THR A 181 -8.13 0.05 6.51
N THR A 182 -7.34 -0.99 6.74
CA THR A 182 -6.05 -0.84 7.44
C THR A 182 -4.96 -0.50 6.43
N VAL A 183 -4.29 0.62 6.62
CA VAL A 183 -3.22 1.10 5.74
C VAL A 183 -1.85 0.74 6.31
N ILE A 184 -1.03 0.05 5.52
CA ILE A 184 0.35 -0.29 5.87
C ILE A 184 1.26 0.36 4.81
N SER A 185 2.07 1.33 5.22
CA SER A 185 2.89 2.10 4.28
C SER A 185 4.38 1.87 4.47
N ILE A 186 5.11 1.75 3.38
CA ILE A 186 6.54 1.96 3.34
C ILE A 186 6.78 3.39 2.86
N GLY A 187 7.53 4.16 3.64
CA GLY A 187 7.89 5.54 3.29
C GLY A 187 9.08 6.03 4.08
N HIS A 188 9.72 7.08 3.58
CA HIS A 188 10.93 7.65 4.16
C HIS A 188 10.71 9.04 4.79
N ARG A 189 9.62 9.71 4.45
CA ARG A 189 9.31 11.05 4.98
C ARG A 189 8.80 10.97 6.40
N SER A 190 9.30 11.86 7.26
CA SER A 190 8.87 11.95 8.66
C SER A 190 7.39 12.35 8.80
N THR A 191 6.87 13.11 7.85
CA THR A 191 5.47 13.57 7.77
C THR A 191 4.47 12.40 7.75
N LEU A 192 4.84 11.25 7.17
CA LEU A 192 4.00 10.07 7.13
C LEU A 192 3.67 9.50 8.51
N ALA A 193 4.49 9.75 9.51
CA ALA A 193 4.24 9.27 10.87
C ALA A 193 2.93 9.81 11.46
N ALA A 194 2.47 11.00 11.03
CA ALA A 194 1.22 11.61 11.47
C ALA A 194 -0.03 10.86 10.97
N PHE A 195 0.13 10.04 9.93
CA PHE A 195 -0.96 9.28 9.31
C PHE A 195 -1.02 7.81 9.76
N HIS A 196 -0.17 7.41 10.72
CA HIS A 196 -0.09 6.02 11.17
C HIS A 196 -0.08 5.94 12.70
N ASP A 197 -0.79 4.94 13.23
CA ASP A 197 -0.91 4.71 14.69
C ASP A 197 0.32 3.99 15.25
N ARG A 198 1.06 3.30 14.38
CA ARG A 198 2.18 2.46 14.74
C ARG A 198 3.33 2.66 13.76
N LYS A 199 4.56 2.66 14.28
CA LYS A 199 5.78 2.62 13.47
C LYS A 199 6.60 1.39 13.82
N ILE A 200 6.96 0.63 12.79
CA ILE A 200 7.89 -0.50 12.88
C ILE A 200 9.10 -0.23 12.00
N VAL A 201 10.24 -0.77 12.35
CA VAL A 201 11.50 -0.51 11.64
C VAL A 201 12.17 -1.81 11.29
N LEU A 202 12.44 -2.00 10.00
CA LEU A 202 13.27 -3.09 9.51
C LEU A 202 14.71 -2.60 9.42
N ARG A 203 15.59 -3.13 10.28
CA ARG A 203 16.99 -2.70 10.36
C ARG A 203 17.93 -3.88 10.54
N ARG A 204 19.20 -3.65 10.21
CA ARG A 204 20.27 -4.63 10.35
C ARG A 204 20.46 -5.05 11.80
N ASP A 205 20.52 -6.36 12.01
CA ASP A 205 20.88 -7.00 13.26
C ASP A 205 21.73 -8.24 12.95
N GLY A 206 23.02 -8.15 13.20
CA GLY A 206 23.99 -9.13 12.72
C GLY A 206 24.06 -9.17 11.19
N ASP A 207 23.92 -10.35 10.60
CA ASP A 207 23.98 -10.58 9.15
C ASP A 207 22.63 -10.42 8.42
N GLN A 208 21.56 -10.17 9.13
CA GLN A 208 20.20 -10.13 8.62
C GLN A 208 19.47 -8.86 9.04
N ASN A 209 18.36 -8.54 8.37
CA ASN A 209 17.47 -7.48 8.83
C ASN A 209 16.37 -8.08 9.71
N ARG A 210 16.05 -7.42 10.80
CA ARG A 210 14.97 -7.79 11.73
C ARG A 210 14.00 -6.65 11.93
N LEU A 211 12.79 -7.00 12.33
CA LEU A 211 11.73 -6.04 12.59
C LEU A 211 11.74 -5.63 14.07
N PHE A 212 11.65 -4.32 14.31
CA PHE A 212 11.59 -3.73 15.64
C PHE A 212 10.41 -2.77 15.75
N GLU A 213 9.74 -2.77 16.89
CA GLU A 213 8.83 -1.69 17.23
C GLU A 213 9.63 -0.40 17.42
N ALA A 214 9.25 0.67 16.74
CA ALA A 214 9.78 1.97 17.07
C ALA A 214 9.10 2.47 18.35
N LYS A 215 9.87 2.93 19.31
CA LYS A 215 9.31 3.64 20.49
C LYS A 215 8.52 4.84 19.95
N ALA A 216 7.29 5.01 20.43
CA ALA A 216 6.52 6.21 20.17
C ALA A 216 7.40 7.42 20.52
N ALA A 217 7.58 8.36 19.59
CA ALA A 217 8.18 9.63 19.95
C ALA A 217 7.28 10.26 21.02
N PRO A 218 7.85 10.84 22.11
CA PRO A 218 7.03 11.57 23.06
C PRO A 218 6.27 12.65 22.28
N ALA A 219 4.97 12.74 22.54
CA ALA A 219 4.15 13.81 21.96
C ALA A 219 4.86 15.13 22.25
N ALA A 220 5.16 15.88 21.18
CA ALA A 220 5.65 17.24 21.35
C ALA A 220 4.55 18.03 22.05
N GLY A 221 4.83 18.41 23.32
CA GLY A 221 3.98 19.23 24.16
C GLY A 221 3.88 20.68 23.65
#